data_7b40cd92ab520cf53c15e69a10c2dd09
#
_entry.id   7b40cd92ab520cf53c15e69a10c2dd09
#
_cell.length_a   1.000
_cell.length_b   1.000
_cell.length_c   1.000
_cell.angle_alpha   90.00
_cell.angle_beta   90.00
_cell.angle_gamma   90.00
#
_symmetry.space_group_name_H-M   'P 1'
#
loop_
_entity.id
_entity.type
_entity.pdbx_description
1 polymer ?
#
loop_
_entity_poly.entity_id
_entity_poly.type
_entity_poly.pdbx_seq_one_letter_code
_entity_poly.pdbx_strand_id
1 'polypeptide(L)'
;MRILITNDDGINAPGLEVLTAIATEIAGPKGEVWTVAPAFEQSGVGHCISYTHPMMIAKLGHRRFAAEGSPADCVLAGLCDVMQDARPDLILSGVNRGNNAAENVLYSGTIGGALEAALQGLPAIALSQFMGPATQTLDDPFEAARVHGAQLVRDLLAKGLWDTHDYRLFYNVNFPPVAAAAVKGTRIAAQGYRTDTFFGVEPHMSPSGRKFLWIKGGPQHKPTAPGTDVAVNLEGYISVTPMRADLTAHDTLAELQARFG
;
A
#
# COMPACT_ATOMS: atom_id res chain seq x y z
N MET A 1 -15.14 2.10 16.04
CA MET A 1 -14.77 2.03 14.62
C MET A 1 -14.39 0.60 14.29
N ARG A 2 -14.88 0.07 13.15
CA ARG A 2 -14.44 -1.22 12.59
C ARG A 2 -13.41 -0.96 11.51
N ILE A 3 -12.27 -1.65 11.57
CA ILE A 3 -11.19 -1.49 10.61
C ILE A 3 -10.89 -2.86 10.00
N LEU A 4 -10.87 -2.95 8.68
CA LEU A 4 -10.33 -4.09 7.95
C LEU A 4 -8.87 -3.79 7.59
N ILE A 5 -7.98 -4.74 7.86
CA ILE A 5 -6.58 -4.64 7.47
C ILE A 5 -6.18 -5.77 6.52
N THR A 6 -5.32 -5.43 5.56
CA THR A 6 -4.67 -6.35 4.62
C THR A 6 -3.23 -5.93 4.36
N ASN A 7 -2.48 -6.70 3.58
CA ASN A 7 -1.13 -6.39 3.09
C ASN A 7 -0.82 -7.23 1.84
N ASP A 8 0.39 -7.10 1.28
CA ASP A 8 0.92 -7.97 0.23
C ASP A 8 2.11 -8.83 0.68
N ASP A 9 2.75 -8.51 1.80
CA ASP A 9 3.84 -9.32 2.39
C ASP A 9 3.34 -10.64 3.02
N GLY A 10 2.02 -10.81 3.19
CA GLY A 10 1.38 -12.01 3.73
C GLY A 10 0.96 -11.93 5.20
N ILE A 11 0.11 -12.90 5.60
CA ILE A 11 -0.59 -12.92 6.91
C ILE A 11 0.35 -12.95 8.12
N ASN A 12 1.59 -13.42 7.97
CA ASN A 12 2.57 -13.51 9.05
C ASN A 12 3.69 -12.46 8.93
N ALA A 13 3.55 -11.48 8.04
CA ALA A 13 4.57 -10.45 7.85
C ALA A 13 4.69 -9.50 9.06
N PRO A 14 5.90 -9.08 9.46
CA PRO A 14 6.11 -8.14 10.55
C PRO A 14 5.38 -6.81 10.35
N GLY A 15 5.29 -6.31 9.11
CA GLY A 15 4.56 -5.09 8.78
C GLY A 15 3.07 -5.18 9.08
N LEU A 16 2.45 -6.37 8.95
CA LEU A 16 1.04 -6.58 9.31
C LEU A 16 0.83 -6.52 10.84
N GLU A 17 1.81 -6.92 11.64
CA GLU A 17 1.77 -6.76 13.09
C GLU A 17 1.81 -5.27 13.47
N VAL A 18 2.65 -4.49 12.78
CA VAL A 18 2.71 -3.02 12.95
C VAL A 18 1.36 -2.41 12.57
N LEU A 19 0.78 -2.80 11.45
CA LEU A 19 -0.53 -2.31 11.02
C LEU A 19 -1.63 -2.69 12.00
N THR A 20 -1.58 -3.90 12.56
CA THR A 20 -2.53 -4.36 13.60
C THR A 20 -2.47 -3.46 14.85
N ALA A 21 -1.26 -3.09 15.28
CA ALA A 21 -1.07 -2.19 16.42
C ALA A 21 -1.65 -0.79 16.12
N ILE A 22 -1.33 -0.23 14.96
CA ILE A 22 -1.87 1.05 14.46
C ILE A 22 -3.41 1.01 14.43
N ALA A 23 -3.98 0.00 13.79
CA ALA A 23 -5.43 -0.15 13.66
C ALA A 23 -6.12 -0.30 15.03
N THR A 24 -5.52 -1.07 15.93
CA THR A 24 -6.07 -1.27 17.28
C THR A 24 -6.09 0.03 18.09
N GLU A 25 -5.04 0.82 18.01
CA GLU A 25 -4.97 2.13 18.67
C GLU A 25 -6.02 3.11 18.12
N ILE A 26 -6.26 3.09 16.79
CA ILE A 26 -7.26 3.94 16.13
C ILE A 26 -8.67 3.48 16.46
N ALA A 27 -8.94 2.17 16.39
CA ALA A 27 -10.24 1.60 16.68
C ALA A 27 -10.70 1.88 18.13
N GLY A 28 -9.74 1.92 19.06
CA GLY A 28 -9.97 2.14 20.49
C GLY A 28 -10.64 0.94 21.18
N PRO A 29 -10.92 1.05 22.49
CA PRO A 29 -11.31 -0.10 23.32
C PRO A 29 -12.67 -0.72 22.95
N LYS A 30 -13.53 0.00 22.24
CA LYS A 30 -14.84 -0.48 21.76
C LYS A 30 -14.84 -0.78 20.26
N GLY A 31 -13.70 -0.62 19.59
CA GLY A 31 -13.58 -0.87 18.17
C GLY A 31 -13.20 -2.30 17.84
N GLU A 32 -13.15 -2.60 16.56
CA GLU A 32 -12.86 -3.93 16.06
C GLU A 32 -11.84 -3.84 14.93
N VAL A 33 -10.83 -4.71 14.99
CA VAL A 33 -9.87 -4.89 13.89
C VAL A 33 -10.06 -6.28 13.31
N TRP A 34 -10.29 -6.33 12.01
CA TRP A 34 -10.43 -7.55 11.24
C TRP A 34 -9.26 -7.66 10.27
N THR A 35 -8.65 -8.82 10.20
CA THR A 35 -7.52 -9.09 9.32
C THR A 35 -7.94 -10.10 8.27
N VAL A 36 -7.86 -9.71 7.00
CA VAL A 36 -7.93 -10.62 5.85
C VAL A 36 -6.72 -10.31 4.98
N ALA A 37 -5.77 -11.23 4.92
CA ALA A 37 -4.50 -11.00 4.24
C ALA A 37 -4.07 -12.23 3.45
N PRO A 38 -3.22 -12.08 2.42
CA PRO A 38 -2.70 -13.19 1.65
C PRO A 38 -2.02 -14.25 2.52
N ALA A 39 -2.28 -15.52 2.22
CA ALA A 39 -1.63 -16.65 2.90
C ALA A 39 -0.11 -16.64 2.64
N PHE A 40 0.31 -16.17 1.48
CA PHE A 40 1.69 -16.08 1.01
C PHE A 40 1.99 -14.70 0.47
N GLU A 41 3.28 -14.35 0.36
CA GLU A 41 3.72 -13.08 -0.23
C GLU A 41 3.18 -12.88 -1.65
N GLN A 42 2.65 -11.68 -1.92
CA GLN A 42 2.04 -11.22 -3.17
C GLN A 42 2.72 -9.95 -3.70
N SER A 43 4.04 -9.85 -3.56
CA SER A 43 4.79 -8.69 -4.04
C SER A 43 4.71 -8.55 -5.57
N GLY A 44 4.50 -7.34 -6.05
CA GLY A 44 4.49 -7.03 -7.48
C GLY A 44 3.20 -7.39 -8.22
N VAL A 45 2.11 -7.74 -7.53
CA VAL A 45 0.84 -8.15 -8.16
C VAL A 45 -0.05 -6.98 -8.58
N GLY A 46 0.25 -5.76 -8.12
CA GLY A 46 -0.59 -4.59 -8.42
C GLY A 46 -2.04 -4.77 -7.93
N HIS A 47 -2.99 -4.26 -8.72
CA HIS A 47 -4.42 -4.45 -8.49
C HIS A 47 -4.93 -5.70 -9.23
N CYS A 48 -4.48 -6.88 -8.82
CA CYS A 48 -4.87 -8.16 -9.41
C CYS A 48 -6.13 -8.70 -8.75
N ILE A 49 -7.06 -9.24 -9.57
CA ILE A 49 -8.28 -9.93 -9.14
C ILE A 49 -8.30 -11.36 -9.69
N SER A 50 -8.59 -12.33 -8.85
CA SER A 50 -8.62 -13.76 -9.18
C SER A 50 -9.95 -14.18 -9.82
N TYR A 51 -10.11 -13.97 -11.13
CA TYR A 51 -11.32 -14.36 -11.85
C TYR A 51 -11.37 -15.84 -12.26
N THR A 52 -10.20 -16.45 -12.48
CA THR A 52 -10.13 -17.71 -13.24
C THR A 52 -10.14 -18.96 -12.37
N HIS A 53 -10.01 -18.80 -11.06
CA HIS A 53 -10.00 -19.90 -10.10
C HIS A 53 -10.53 -19.44 -8.73
N PRO A 54 -11.15 -20.35 -7.96
CA PRO A 54 -11.61 -20.03 -6.63
C PRO A 54 -10.45 -19.74 -5.70
N MET A 55 -10.67 -18.84 -4.76
CA MET A 55 -9.73 -18.49 -3.70
C MET A 55 -10.11 -19.21 -2.41
N MET A 56 -9.18 -19.94 -1.80
CA MET A 56 -9.39 -20.52 -0.48
C MET A 56 -9.20 -19.44 0.60
N ILE A 57 -10.09 -19.45 1.61
CA ILE A 57 -9.96 -18.62 2.80
C ILE A 57 -9.95 -19.51 4.05
N ALA A 58 -8.99 -19.29 4.94
CA ALA A 58 -8.81 -20.04 6.18
C ALA A 58 -8.92 -19.11 7.39
N LYS A 59 -9.76 -19.47 8.36
CA LYS A 59 -9.85 -18.78 9.64
C LYS A 59 -8.72 -19.21 10.55
N LEU A 60 -7.80 -18.29 10.89
CA LEU A 60 -6.64 -18.54 11.75
C LEU A 60 -6.89 -18.19 13.22
N GLY A 61 -7.93 -17.39 13.50
CA GLY A 61 -8.23 -16.94 14.85
C GLY A 61 -9.45 -16.03 14.90
N HIS A 62 -9.65 -15.38 16.05
CA HIS A 62 -10.69 -14.39 16.17
C HIS A 62 -10.40 -13.21 15.25
N ARG A 63 -11.30 -12.94 14.28
CA ARG A 63 -11.17 -11.85 13.30
C ARG A 63 -9.88 -11.88 12.48
N ARG A 64 -9.27 -13.05 12.27
CA ARG A 64 -8.03 -13.21 11.50
C ARG A 64 -8.18 -14.33 10.48
N PHE A 65 -7.98 -14.01 9.20
CA PHE A 65 -8.19 -14.89 8.07
C PHE A 65 -7.03 -14.77 7.07
N ALA A 66 -6.61 -15.90 6.53
CA ALA A 66 -5.65 -15.98 5.43
C ALA A 66 -6.37 -16.38 4.15
N ALA A 67 -6.09 -15.70 3.05
CA ALA A 67 -6.69 -15.99 1.74
C ALA A 67 -5.61 -16.32 0.70
N GLU A 68 -5.88 -17.28 -0.18
CA GLU A 68 -4.99 -17.61 -1.30
C GLU A 68 -5.27 -16.69 -2.50
N GLY A 69 -5.11 -15.38 -2.28
CA GLY A 69 -5.39 -14.35 -3.27
C GLY A 69 -4.53 -13.11 -3.09
N SER A 70 -4.73 -12.13 -3.95
CA SER A 70 -4.08 -10.82 -3.88
C SER A 70 -4.61 -9.99 -2.70
N PRO A 71 -3.99 -8.84 -2.36
CA PRO A 71 -4.55 -7.91 -1.38
C PRO A 71 -5.94 -7.38 -1.77
N ALA A 72 -6.19 -7.15 -3.05
CA ALA A 72 -7.50 -6.74 -3.55
C ALA A 72 -8.56 -7.85 -3.36
N ASP A 73 -8.20 -9.10 -3.65
CA ASP A 73 -9.05 -10.26 -3.35
C ASP A 73 -9.35 -10.37 -1.85
N CYS A 74 -8.37 -10.10 -0.99
CA CYS A 74 -8.54 -10.10 0.47
C CYS A 74 -9.53 -9.01 0.92
N VAL A 75 -9.51 -7.83 0.29
CA VAL A 75 -10.50 -6.79 0.55
C VAL A 75 -11.90 -7.26 0.15
N LEU A 76 -12.06 -7.83 -1.03
CA LEU A 76 -13.35 -8.38 -1.49
C LEU A 76 -13.85 -9.50 -0.57
N ALA A 77 -13.00 -10.45 -0.20
CA ALA A 77 -13.35 -11.50 0.75
C ALA A 77 -13.76 -10.92 2.12
N GLY A 78 -13.01 -9.91 2.58
CA GLY A 78 -13.33 -9.19 3.80
C GLY A 78 -14.72 -8.56 3.78
N LEU A 79 -15.05 -7.87 2.70
CA LEU A 79 -16.31 -7.12 2.57
C LEU A 79 -17.53 -8.00 2.26
N CYS A 80 -17.35 -9.00 1.38
CA CYS A 80 -18.47 -9.76 0.83
C CYS A 80 -18.78 -11.04 1.60
N ASP A 81 -17.84 -11.54 2.41
CA ASP A 81 -17.99 -12.78 3.17
C ASP A 81 -17.71 -12.55 4.67
N VAL A 82 -16.46 -12.25 5.06
CA VAL A 82 -16.03 -12.24 6.46
C VAL A 82 -16.75 -11.18 7.30
N MET A 83 -17.06 -10.03 6.74
CA MET A 83 -17.67 -8.86 7.40
C MET A 83 -18.99 -8.45 6.75
N GLN A 84 -19.68 -9.35 6.05
CA GLN A 84 -20.93 -9.02 5.32
C GLN A 84 -21.99 -8.34 6.20
N ASP A 85 -22.10 -8.74 7.47
CA ASP A 85 -23.04 -8.18 8.45
C ASP A 85 -22.46 -7.03 9.28
N ALA A 86 -21.20 -6.68 9.08
CA ALA A 86 -20.45 -5.73 9.92
C ALA A 86 -19.46 -4.89 9.11
N ARG A 87 -19.95 -4.22 8.04
CA ARG A 87 -19.12 -3.43 7.11
C ARG A 87 -18.10 -2.54 7.84
N PRO A 88 -16.83 -2.53 7.43
CA PRO A 88 -15.81 -1.68 8.04
C PRO A 88 -16.04 -0.20 7.74
N ASP A 89 -15.56 0.66 8.65
CA ASP A 89 -15.56 2.12 8.50
C ASP A 89 -14.31 2.61 7.77
N LEU A 90 -13.22 1.81 7.80
CA LEU A 90 -11.90 2.13 7.24
C LEU A 90 -11.19 0.85 6.82
N ILE A 91 -10.45 0.93 5.71
CA ILE A 91 -9.54 -0.14 5.28
C ILE A 91 -8.11 0.38 5.30
N LEU A 92 -7.20 -0.38 5.93
CA LEU A 92 -5.77 -0.11 5.92
C LEU A 92 -5.04 -1.26 5.21
N SER A 93 -4.13 -0.92 4.31
CA SER A 93 -3.30 -1.89 3.59
C SER A 93 -1.82 -1.64 3.90
N GLY A 94 -1.09 -2.64 4.39
CA GLY A 94 0.33 -2.54 4.74
C GLY A 94 0.64 -3.16 6.12
N VAL A 95 1.63 -2.68 6.91
CA VAL A 95 2.66 -1.75 6.47
C VAL A 95 3.64 -2.47 5.56
N ASN A 96 3.73 -2.06 4.31
CA ASN A 96 4.61 -2.71 3.33
C ASN A 96 6.09 -2.57 3.71
N ARG A 97 6.86 -3.62 3.48
CA ARG A 97 8.32 -3.62 3.58
C ARG A 97 8.95 -3.06 2.30
N GLY A 98 9.13 -1.76 2.24
CA GLY A 98 9.62 -1.02 1.08
C GLY A 98 8.69 0.14 0.73
N ASN A 99 9.17 1.07 -0.09
CA ASN A 99 8.35 2.19 -0.52
C ASN A 99 7.43 1.80 -1.69
N ASN A 100 6.24 2.38 -1.69
CA ASN A 100 5.30 2.37 -2.80
C ASN A 100 5.16 3.79 -3.34
N ALA A 101 6.26 4.35 -3.82
CA ALA A 101 6.38 5.72 -4.32
C ALA A 101 6.85 5.72 -5.78
N ALA A 102 6.60 6.80 -6.50
CA ALA A 102 6.86 6.93 -7.93
C ALA A 102 6.20 5.80 -8.74
N GLU A 103 6.93 5.19 -9.70
CA GLU A 103 6.45 4.10 -10.55
C GLU A 103 6.10 2.81 -9.78
N ASN A 104 6.62 2.61 -8.57
CA ASN A 104 6.31 1.44 -7.75
C ASN A 104 4.82 1.35 -7.40
N VAL A 105 4.11 2.46 -7.38
CA VAL A 105 2.66 2.52 -7.18
C VAL A 105 1.92 1.55 -8.11
N LEU A 106 2.35 1.44 -9.37
CA LEU A 106 1.68 0.62 -10.38
C LEU A 106 1.85 -0.89 -10.18
N TYR A 107 2.86 -1.30 -9.43
CA TYR A 107 3.18 -2.70 -9.16
C TYR A 107 2.75 -3.16 -7.77
N SER A 108 2.37 -2.22 -6.91
CA SER A 108 2.14 -2.47 -5.48
C SER A 108 0.83 -3.18 -5.20
N GLY A 109 0.91 -4.35 -4.57
CA GLY A 109 -0.26 -5.03 -4.01
C GLY A 109 -0.85 -4.27 -2.81
N THR A 110 -0.01 -3.59 -2.01
CA THR A 110 -0.46 -2.70 -0.92
C THR A 110 -1.37 -1.59 -1.45
N ILE A 111 -0.97 -0.94 -2.55
CA ILE A 111 -1.81 0.05 -3.25
C ILE A 111 -3.05 -0.63 -3.82
N GLY A 112 -2.91 -1.82 -4.41
CA GLY A 112 -4.04 -2.59 -4.96
C GLY A 112 -5.15 -2.84 -3.94
N GLY A 113 -4.79 -3.19 -2.69
CA GLY A 113 -5.76 -3.36 -1.61
C GLY A 113 -6.49 -2.06 -1.25
N ALA A 114 -5.78 -0.94 -1.14
CA ALA A 114 -6.39 0.36 -0.85
C ALA A 114 -7.24 0.87 -2.03
N LEU A 115 -6.80 0.65 -3.25
CA LEU A 115 -7.54 0.98 -4.48
C LEU A 115 -8.85 0.21 -4.57
N GLU A 116 -8.82 -1.12 -4.30
CA GLU A 116 -10.04 -1.93 -4.28
C GLU A 116 -11.02 -1.42 -3.22
N ALA A 117 -10.54 -1.10 -2.02
CA ALA A 117 -11.39 -0.52 -0.97
C ALA A 117 -12.08 0.78 -1.41
N ALA A 118 -11.35 1.66 -2.10
CA ALA A 118 -11.90 2.90 -2.65
C ALA A 118 -12.94 2.64 -3.74
N LEU A 119 -12.72 1.66 -4.63
CA LEU A 119 -13.69 1.20 -5.64
C LEU A 119 -14.96 0.64 -4.99
N GLN A 120 -14.82 -0.04 -3.85
CA GLN A 120 -15.95 -0.54 -3.05
C GLN A 120 -16.64 0.57 -2.20
N GLY A 121 -16.21 1.83 -2.37
CA GLY A 121 -16.83 2.99 -1.74
C GLY A 121 -16.44 3.21 -0.28
N LEU A 122 -15.27 2.72 0.17
CA LEU A 122 -14.79 2.84 1.54
C LEU A 122 -13.54 3.73 1.63
N PRO A 123 -13.39 4.49 2.73
CA PRO A 123 -12.14 5.17 3.04
C PRO A 123 -10.99 4.16 3.14
N ALA A 124 -9.85 4.44 2.48
CA ALA A 124 -8.72 3.55 2.48
C ALA A 124 -7.37 4.27 2.53
N ILE A 125 -6.40 3.66 3.21
CA ILE A 125 -5.03 4.17 3.31
C ILE A 125 -4.06 3.00 3.08
N ALA A 126 -3.15 3.17 2.13
CA ALA A 126 -1.99 2.32 1.95
C ALA A 126 -0.83 2.87 2.76
N LEU A 127 -0.14 2.03 3.53
CA LEU A 127 0.97 2.41 4.40
C LEU A 127 2.21 1.59 4.05
N SER A 128 3.33 2.27 3.84
CA SER A 128 4.59 1.66 3.42
C SER A 128 5.76 2.24 4.20
N GLN A 129 6.70 1.40 4.66
CA GLN A 129 7.93 1.84 5.29
C GLN A 129 9.06 1.79 4.26
N PHE A 130 9.59 2.95 3.87
CA PHE A 130 10.73 3.02 2.99
C PHE A 130 11.96 2.46 3.72
N MET A 131 12.57 1.41 3.15
CA MET A 131 13.79 0.80 3.69
C MET A 131 15.04 1.45 3.11
N GLY A 132 16.01 1.73 3.96
CA GLY A 132 17.28 2.32 3.56
C GLY A 132 18.40 1.94 4.53
N PRO A 133 19.63 2.39 4.29
CA PRO A 133 20.78 2.06 5.16
C PRO A 133 20.53 2.37 6.63
N ALA A 134 19.88 3.50 6.94
CA ALA A 134 19.59 3.89 8.32
C ALA A 134 18.54 2.97 8.98
N THR A 135 17.50 2.52 8.26
CA THR A 135 16.49 1.63 8.83
C THR A 135 16.97 0.19 8.97
N GLN A 136 17.94 -0.24 8.16
CA GLN A 136 18.54 -1.59 8.26
C GLN A 136 19.36 -1.80 9.53
N THR A 137 19.79 -0.71 10.17
CA THR A 137 20.57 -0.76 11.42
C THR A 137 19.72 -0.61 12.68
N LEU A 138 18.40 -0.44 12.53
CA LEU A 138 17.45 -0.35 13.64
C LEU A 138 17.03 -1.76 14.08
N ASP A 139 16.77 -1.91 15.38
CA ASP A 139 16.16 -3.14 15.93
C ASP A 139 14.77 -3.37 15.36
N ASP A 140 14.02 -2.30 15.11
CA ASP A 140 12.73 -2.32 14.40
C ASP A 140 12.81 -1.45 13.12
N PRO A 141 12.94 -2.05 11.94
CA PRO A 141 12.98 -1.31 10.68
C PRO A 141 11.66 -0.59 10.35
N PHE A 142 10.55 -0.91 11.03
CA PHE A 142 9.25 -0.25 10.91
C PHE A 142 9.00 0.84 11.97
N GLU A 143 10.02 1.23 12.72
CA GLU A 143 9.90 2.16 13.85
C GLU A 143 9.17 3.46 13.49
N ALA A 144 9.48 4.07 12.33
CA ALA A 144 8.81 5.30 11.91
C ALA A 144 7.30 5.09 11.68
N ALA A 145 6.91 3.99 11.04
CA ALA A 145 5.50 3.64 10.86
C ALA A 145 4.81 3.34 12.20
N ARG A 146 5.47 2.59 13.08
CA ARG A 146 4.93 2.23 14.39
C ARG A 146 4.66 3.45 15.26
N VAL A 147 5.58 4.40 15.30
CA VAL A 147 5.48 5.60 16.16
C VAL A 147 4.50 6.63 15.58
N HIS A 148 4.53 6.86 14.28
CA HIS A 148 3.77 7.96 13.66
C HIS A 148 2.47 7.52 13.00
N GLY A 149 2.29 6.23 12.72
CA GLY A 149 1.19 5.72 11.89
C GLY A 149 -0.20 6.01 12.46
N ALA A 150 -0.43 5.74 13.72
CA ALA A 150 -1.76 5.94 14.32
C ALA A 150 -2.18 7.42 14.31
N GLN A 151 -1.27 8.32 14.68
CA GLN A 151 -1.57 9.76 14.66
C GLN A 151 -1.81 10.26 13.24
N LEU A 152 -0.99 9.83 12.27
CA LEU A 152 -1.16 10.20 10.87
C LEU A 152 -2.52 9.75 10.31
N VAL A 153 -2.94 8.53 10.60
CA VAL A 153 -4.25 8.03 10.14
C VAL A 153 -5.39 8.83 10.78
N ARG A 154 -5.30 9.18 12.08
CA ARG A 154 -6.28 10.08 12.73
C ARG A 154 -6.34 11.46 12.06
N ASP A 155 -5.19 12.02 11.73
CA ASP A 155 -5.10 13.31 11.03
C ASP A 155 -5.73 13.23 9.64
N LEU A 156 -5.51 12.14 8.88
CA LEU A 156 -6.16 11.93 7.60
C LEU A 156 -7.67 11.72 7.72
N LEU A 157 -8.13 10.99 8.73
CA LEU A 157 -9.57 10.83 8.99
C LEU A 157 -10.26 12.15 9.33
N ALA A 158 -9.58 13.02 10.07
CA ALA A 158 -10.12 14.30 10.50
C ALA A 158 -10.04 15.42 9.47
N LYS A 159 -9.00 15.43 8.63
CA LYS A 159 -8.64 16.55 7.75
C LYS A 159 -8.63 16.18 6.27
N GLY A 160 -8.62 14.88 5.95
CA GLY A 160 -8.55 14.37 4.58
C GLY A 160 -9.81 14.61 3.76
N LEU A 161 -9.66 14.58 2.46
CA LEU A 161 -10.76 14.64 1.51
C LEU A 161 -11.15 13.19 1.14
N TRP A 162 -12.35 12.76 1.52
CA TRP A 162 -12.75 11.37 1.37
C TRP A 162 -13.85 11.14 0.35
N ASP A 163 -14.60 12.17 0.03
CA ASP A 163 -15.76 12.07 -0.84
C ASP A 163 -15.62 13.04 -2.01
N THR A 164 -15.17 12.52 -3.12
CA THR A 164 -14.94 13.35 -4.30
C THR A 164 -15.18 12.53 -5.56
N HIS A 165 -16.28 12.79 -6.24
CA HIS A 165 -16.51 12.31 -7.61
C HIS A 165 -16.70 10.80 -7.79
N ASP A 166 -16.70 10.34 -9.04
CA ASP A 166 -16.99 8.97 -9.45
C ASP A 166 -16.04 7.92 -8.86
N TYR A 167 -14.75 8.27 -8.76
CA TYR A 167 -13.74 7.48 -8.07
C TYR A 167 -13.37 8.12 -6.74
N ARG A 168 -13.56 7.40 -5.64
CA ARG A 168 -13.17 7.88 -4.30
C ARG A 168 -11.66 8.02 -4.19
N LEU A 169 -11.24 9.00 -3.38
CA LEU A 169 -9.85 9.14 -2.99
C LEU A 169 -9.47 8.06 -1.98
N PHE A 170 -8.26 7.57 -2.12
CA PHE A 170 -7.51 6.87 -1.08
C PHE A 170 -6.16 7.54 -0.90
N TYR A 171 -5.47 7.26 0.20
CA TYR A 171 -4.17 7.86 0.48
C TYR A 171 -3.07 6.83 0.43
N ASN A 172 -2.00 7.16 -0.29
CA ASN A 172 -0.74 6.43 -0.27
C ASN A 172 0.24 7.14 0.66
N VAL A 173 0.64 6.46 1.73
CA VAL A 173 1.55 6.96 2.76
C VAL A 173 2.85 6.19 2.69
N ASN A 174 3.98 6.92 2.61
CA ASN A 174 5.30 6.32 2.75
C ASN A 174 6.05 6.98 3.91
N PHE A 175 6.44 6.17 4.90
CA PHE A 175 7.30 6.60 5.99
C PHE A 175 8.76 6.67 5.51
N PRO A 176 9.52 7.71 5.89
CA PRO A 176 10.88 7.91 5.38
C PRO A 176 11.87 6.85 5.89
N PRO A 177 13.00 6.63 5.19
CA PRO A 177 14.01 5.64 5.56
C PRO A 177 14.94 6.14 6.68
N VAL A 178 14.35 6.62 7.78
CA VAL A 178 15.08 7.16 8.96
C VAL A 178 14.45 6.63 10.25
N ALA A 179 15.16 6.74 11.37
CA ALA A 179 14.63 6.45 12.70
C ALA A 179 13.43 7.35 13.03
N ALA A 180 12.49 6.87 13.86
CA ALA A 180 11.26 7.61 14.21
C ALA A 180 11.56 9.01 14.75
N ALA A 181 12.57 9.15 15.61
CA ALA A 181 12.99 10.43 16.18
C ALA A 181 13.55 11.43 15.15
N ALA A 182 13.96 10.95 13.96
CA ALA A 182 14.50 11.77 12.88
C ALA A 182 13.44 12.16 11.84
N VAL A 183 12.20 11.69 11.98
CA VAL A 183 11.08 12.07 11.11
C VAL A 183 10.75 13.54 11.33
N LYS A 184 10.83 14.34 10.24
CA LYS A 184 10.65 15.80 10.29
C LYS A 184 9.19 16.28 10.22
N GLY A 185 8.24 15.35 10.10
CA GLY A 185 6.80 15.63 9.96
C GLY A 185 6.22 15.04 8.69
N THR A 186 5.06 15.54 8.27
CA THR A 186 4.29 15.03 7.12
C THR A 186 4.17 16.09 6.04
N ARG A 187 4.27 15.68 4.76
CA ARG A 187 4.02 16.54 3.59
C ARG A 187 3.10 15.85 2.59
N ILE A 188 2.18 16.61 2.02
CA ILE A 188 1.42 16.19 0.86
C ILE A 188 2.33 16.27 -0.36
N ALA A 189 2.37 15.20 -1.16
CA ALA A 189 3.28 15.07 -2.28
C ALA A 189 2.56 14.51 -3.51
N ALA A 190 3.02 14.89 -4.69
CA ALA A 190 2.62 14.23 -5.93
C ALA A 190 3.36 12.91 -6.10
N GLN A 191 2.80 12.00 -6.89
CA GLN A 191 3.53 10.81 -7.35
C GLN A 191 4.76 11.25 -8.15
N GLY A 192 5.92 10.70 -7.81
CA GLY A 192 7.18 10.99 -8.49
C GLY A 192 7.39 10.18 -9.76
N TYR A 193 8.50 10.42 -10.42
CA TYR A 193 9.02 9.62 -11.52
C TYR A 193 10.55 9.50 -11.39
N ARG A 194 11.05 8.27 -11.34
CA ARG A 194 12.50 8.00 -11.34
C ARG A 194 12.95 7.80 -12.77
N THR A 195 13.79 8.69 -13.28
CA THR A 195 14.40 8.52 -14.60
C THR A 195 15.40 7.35 -14.59
N ASP A 196 15.51 6.63 -15.70
CA ASP A 196 16.46 5.52 -15.89
C ASP A 196 16.42 4.44 -14.78
N THR A 197 15.22 4.20 -14.24
CA THR A 197 14.99 3.19 -13.21
C THR A 197 13.90 2.25 -13.70
N PHE A 198 14.31 1.15 -14.30
CA PHE A 198 13.39 0.17 -14.90
C PHE A 198 13.58 -1.19 -14.25
N PHE A 199 12.53 -1.99 -14.27
CA PHE A 199 12.67 -3.40 -14.00
C PHE A 199 13.51 -4.05 -15.10
N GLY A 200 14.47 -4.86 -14.69
CA GLY A 200 15.31 -5.67 -15.58
C GLY A 200 15.12 -7.15 -15.31
N VAL A 201 15.75 -7.98 -16.13
CA VAL A 201 15.79 -9.43 -15.92
C VAL A 201 17.24 -9.90 -15.84
N GLU A 202 17.51 -10.79 -14.90
CA GLU A 202 18.80 -11.47 -14.78
C GLU A 202 18.61 -12.96 -15.04
N PRO A 203 19.27 -13.53 -16.09
CA PRO A 203 19.17 -14.94 -16.41
C PRO A 203 20.07 -15.78 -15.52
N HIS A 204 19.55 -16.87 -15.02
CA HIS A 204 20.28 -17.92 -14.28
C HIS A 204 20.02 -19.27 -14.89
N MET A 205 21.06 -20.10 -14.96
CA MET A 205 20.95 -21.49 -15.41
C MET A 205 20.92 -22.43 -14.20
N SER A 206 19.94 -23.33 -14.19
CA SER A 206 19.96 -24.43 -13.22
C SER A 206 21.06 -25.44 -13.53
N PRO A 207 21.44 -26.31 -12.59
CA PRO A 207 22.36 -27.42 -12.86
C PRO A 207 21.89 -28.35 -13.97
N SER A 208 20.57 -28.47 -14.21
CA SER A 208 19.98 -29.25 -15.30
C SER A 208 19.89 -28.52 -16.65
N GLY A 209 20.48 -27.32 -16.76
CA GLY A 209 20.50 -26.54 -18.01
C GLY A 209 19.20 -25.75 -18.30
N ARG A 210 18.24 -25.67 -17.36
CA ARG A 210 17.04 -24.86 -17.53
C ARG A 210 17.33 -23.40 -17.22
N LYS A 211 16.85 -22.50 -18.06
CA LYS A 211 16.98 -21.05 -17.90
C LYS A 211 15.85 -20.52 -16.99
N PHE A 212 16.23 -19.78 -15.96
CA PHE A 212 15.34 -18.99 -15.10
C PHE A 212 15.66 -17.50 -15.27
N LEU A 213 14.67 -16.65 -15.05
CA LEU A 213 14.82 -15.20 -15.09
C LEU A 213 14.40 -14.63 -13.72
N TRP A 214 15.30 -13.87 -13.10
CA TRP A 214 14.96 -13.04 -11.94
C TRP A 214 14.58 -11.65 -12.40
N ILE A 215 13.42 -11.16 -11.93
CA ILE A 215 13.05 -9.77 -12.11
C ILE A 215 13.80 -8.93 -11.07
N LYS A 216 14.50 -7.89 -11.51
CA LYS A 216 15.22 -6.96 -10.65
C LYS A 216 14.63 -5.56 -10.77
N GLY A 217 14.30 -4.96 -9.63
CA GLY A 217 13.96 -3.54 -9.55
C GLY A 217 15.20 -2.64 -9.63
N GLY A 218 15.01 -1.41 -10.03
CA GLY A 218 16.05 -0.40 -10.01
C GLY A 218 16.31 0.19 -8.61
N PRO A 219 17.32 1.09 -8.48
CA PRO A 219 17.69 1.72 -7.22
C PRO A 219 16.57 2.62 -6.68
N GLN A 220 16.07 2.29 -5.49
CA GLN A 220 14.91 2.94 -4.88
C GLN A 220 15.21 4.34 -4.31
N HIS A 221 16.46 4.64 -4.00
CA HIS A 221 16.93 5.92 -3.42
C HIS A 221 17.29 6.97 -4.48
N LYS A 222 16.93 6.74 -5.75
CA LYS A 222 17.19 7.71 -6.81
C LYS A 222 16.30 8.93 -6.61
N PRO A 223 16.86 10.16 -6.59
CA PRO A 223 16.09 11.38 -6.42
C PRO A 223 15.05 11.57 -7.54
N THR A 224 13.94 12.19 -7.18
CA THR A 224 12.88 12.61 -8.10
C THR A 224 12.70 14.13 -8.02
N ALA A 225 11.80 14.70 -8.82
CA ALA A 225 11.53 16.13 -8.79
C ALA A 225 11.10 16.61 -7.38
N PRO A 226 11.47 17.83 -6.97
CA PRO A 226 11.03 18.39 -5.69
C PRO A 226 9.51 18.36 -5.53
N GLY A 227 9.03 18.10 -4.30
CA GLY A 227 7.60 18.03 -3.98
C GLY A 227 6.93 16.69 -4.35
N THR A 228 7.68 15.73 -4.86
CA THR A 228 7.17 14.37 -5.10
C THR A 228 7.43 13.45 -3.91
N ASP A 229 6.70 12.34 -3.85
CA ASP A 229 6.70 11.37 -2.76
C ASP A 229 8.11 10.86 -2.38
N VAL A 230 8.90 10.44 -3.37
CA VAL A 230 10.28 9.98 -3.14
C VAL A 230 11.17 11.11 -2.63
N ALA A 231 11.11 12.31 -3.25
CA ALA A 231 11.93 13.46 -2.82
C ALA A 231 11.61 13.82 -1.37
N VAL A 232 10.34 13.88 -1.02
CA VAL A 232 9.83 14.16 0.34
C VAL A 232 10.34 13.11 1.35
N ASN A 233 10.30 11.81 0.99
CA ASN A 233 10.81 10.76 1.87
C ASN A 233 12.33 10.85 2.05
N LEU A 234 13.09 11.11 0.99
CA LEU A 234 14.54 11.23 1.08
C LEU A 234 14.98 12.47 1.88
N GLU A 235 14.12 13.50 1.97
CA GLU A 235 14.30 14.65 2.86
C GLU A 235 13.99 14.34 4.34
N GLY A 236 13.45 13.15 4.65
CA GLY A 236 13.10 12.70 6.01
C GLY A 236 11.68 13.05 6.47
N TYR A 237 10.77 13.34 5.55
CA TYR A 237 9.35 13.55 5.84
C TYR A 237 8.52 12.33 5.46
N ILE A 238 7.40 12.13 6.14
CA ILE A 238 6.36 11.22 5.70
C ILE A 238 5.68 11.85 4.49
N SER A 239 5.61 11.12 3.36
CA SER A 239 4.84 11.55 2.20
C SER A 239 3.42 11.01 2.26
N VAL A 240 2.47 11.87 1.91
CA VAL A 240 1.05 11.51 1.73
C VAL A 240 0.63 11.93 0.32
N THR A 241 0.29 10.97 -0.50
CA THR A 241 -0.16 11.17 -1.88
C THR A 241 -1.63 10.79 -2.01
N PRO A 242 -2.54 11.75 -2.28
CA PRO A 242 -3.93 11.43 -2.60
C PRO A 242 -4.00 10.78 -3.99
N MET A 243 -4.72 9.66 -4.10
CA MET A 243 -4.80 8.85 -5.30
C MET A 243 -6.23 8.46 -5.68
N ARG A 244 -6.45 8.13 -6.94
CA ARG A 244 -7.72 7.63 -7.51
C ARG A 244 -7.45 6.51 -8.51
N ALA A 245 -8.52 5.77 -8.85
CA ALA A 245 -8.50 4.76 -9.91
C ALA A 245 -8.50 5.34 -11.34
N ASP A 246 -8.79 6.63 -11.51
CA ASP A 246 -8.81 7.27 -12.82
C ASP A 246 -7.37 7.49 -13.33
N LEU A 247 -6.98 6.75 -14.36
CA LEU A 247 -5.68 6.83 -15.04
C LEU A 247 -5.74 7.66 -16.32
N THR A 248 -6.83 8.37 -16.58
CA THR A 248 -7.00 9.21 -17.77
C THR A 248 -6.04 10.41 -17.73
N ALA A 249 -5.28 10.61 -18.80
CA ALA A 249 -4.48 11.81 -18.97
C ALA A 249 -5.38 13.00 -19.39
N HIS A 250 -6.10 13.57 -18.42
CA HIS A 250 -7.12 14.59 -18.64
C HIS A 250 -6.59 15.84 -19.34
N ASP A 251 -5.33 16.18 -19.11
CA ASP A 251 -4.64 17.31 -19.71
C ASP A 251 -4.42 17.18 -21.24
N THR A 252 -4.52 15.97 -21.79
CA THR A 252 -4.33 15.69 -23.22
C THR A 252 -5.63 15.57 -24.01
N LEU A 253 -6.78 15.44 -23.34
CA LEU A 253 -8.06 15.12 -24.00
C LEU A 253 -8.49 16.16 -25.03
N ALA A 254 -8.43 17.44 -24.69
CA ALA A 254 -8.86 18.53 -25.59
C ALA A 254 -8.01 18.59 -26.87
N GLU A 255 -6.69 18.38 -26.75
CA GLU A 255 -5.78 18.36 -27.90
C GLU A 255 -6.05 17.15 -28.79
N LEU A 256 -6.23 15.96 -28.21
CA LEU A 256 -6.56 14.76 -28.99
C LEU A 256 -7.91 14.86 -29.69
N GLN A 257 -8.93 15.40 -29.02
CA GLN A 257 -10.24 15.64 -29.64
C GLN A 257 -10.12 16.56 -30.86
N ALA A 258 -9.33 17.64 -30.76
CA ALA A 258 -9.12 18.53 -31.88
C ALA A 258 -8.35 17.90 -33.06
N ARG A 259 -7.55 16.85 -32.83
CA ARG A 259 -6.82 16.13 -33.88
C ARG A 259 -7.64 15.04 -34.58
N PHE A 260 -8.65 14.49 -33.91
CA PHE A 260 -9.47 13.37 -34.42
C PHE A 260 -10.89 13.78 -34.84
N GLY A 261 -11.35 14.93 -34.44
CA GLY A 261 -12.67 15.46 -34.75
C GLY A 261 -12.67 16.56 -35.74
#